data_05a7748dedc24b53ecf8f858c1e63e57
#
_entry.id   05a7748dedc24b53ecf8f858c1e63e57
#
_cell.length_a   1.000
_cell.length_b   1.000
_cell.length_c   1.000
_cell.angle_alpha   90.00
_cell.angle_beta   90.00
_cell.angle_gamma   90.00
#
_symmetry.space_group_name_H-M   'P 1'
#
loop_
_entity.id
_entity.type
_entity.pdbx_description
1 polymer ?
#
loop_
_entity_poly.entity_id
_entity_poly.type
_entity_poly.pdbx_seq_one_letter_code
_entity_poly.pdbx_strand_id
1 'polypeptide(L)'
;MKKELIEVPRASLDFYKYEEDGLTYYEYDATKCQPPEPMVNTMVGLSLLKNKNDRLVGIFFHEPFPLYQRIPLTIVHEAKELESGDFRITFKLDNNQIV
;
A
#
# COMPACT_ATOMS: atom_id res chain seq x y z
N MET A 1 -9.63 -16.41 4.29
CA MET A 1 -8.50 -15.72 3.65
C MET A 1 -7.27 -15.83 4.53
N LYS A 2 -6.14 -16.22 3.94
CA LYS A 2 -4.92 -16.46 4.70
C LYS A 2 -3.85 -15.46 4.30
N LYS A 3 -3.38 -14.70 5.28
CA LYS A 3 -2.31 -13.72 5.06
C LYS A 3 -0.97 -14.36 5.34
N GLU A 4 -0.04 -14.20 4.42
CA GLU A 4 1.28 -14.77 4.49
C GLU A 4 2.30 -13.66 4.71
N LEU A 5 3.12 -13.79 5.76
CA LEU A 5 4.21 -12.85 6.01
C LEU A 5 5.26 -13.06 4.94
N ILE A 6 5.63 -11.99 4.24
CA ILE A 6 6.65 -12.07 3.20
C ILE A 6 7.81 -11.14 3.54
N GLU A 7 8.97 -11.43 2.95
CA GLU A 7 10.15 -10.61 3.12
C GLU A 7 10.22 -9.62 1.97
N VAL A 8 10.31 -8.32 2.32
CA VAL A 8 10.41 -7.26 1.32
C VAL A 8 11.71 -6.50 1.59
N PRO A 9 12.67 -6.56 0.66
CA PRO A 9 13.95 -5.86 0.87
C PRO A 9 13.74 -4.37 1.12
N ARG A 10 14.50 -3.84 2.08
CA ARG A 10 14.48 -2.43 2.51
C ARG A 10 13.24 -2.01 3.28
N ALA A 11 12.27 -2.90 3.48
CA ALA A 11 11.12 -2.58 4.31
C ALA A 11 11.51 -2.68 5.78
N SER A 12 10.99 -1.77 6.60
CA SER A 12 11.17 -1.86 8.05
C SER A 12 9.91 -2.34 8.74
N LEU A 13 8.80 -2.41 8.01
CA LEU A 13 7.54 -2.95 8.52
C LEU A 13 7.29 -4.32 7.93
N ASP A 14 6.45 -5.10 8.61
CA ASP A 14 6.05 -6.42 8.11
C ASP A 14 5.06 -6.25 6.97
N PHE A 15 5.27 -6.99 5.90
CA PHE A 15 4.36 -7.03 4.76
C PHE A 15 3.69 -8.39 4.71
N TYR A 16 2.38 -8.40 4.44
CA TYR A 16 1.59 -9.62 4.33
C TYR A 16 0.98 -9.70 2.95
N LYS A 17 1.01 -10.90 2.38
CA LYS A 17 0.45 -11.16 1.06
C LYS A 17 -0.78 -12.04 1.20
N TYR A 18 -1.84 -11.72 0.47
CA TYR A 18 -3.01 -12.58 0.41
C TYR A 18 -3.72 -12.36 -0.91
N GLU A 19 -4.59 -13.29 -1.28
CA GLU A 19 -5.36 -13.21 -2.50
C GLU A 19 -6.83 -13.22 -2.19
N GLU A 20 -7.60 -12.40 -2.93
CA GLU A 20 -9.03 -12.29 -2.74
C GLU A 20 -9.65 -11.82 -4.04
N ASP A 21 -10.66 -12.55 -4.52
CA ASP A 21 -11.40 -12.17 -5.74
C ASP A 21 -10.51 -11.96 -6.96
N GLY A 22 -9.48 -12.77 -7.10
CA GLY A 22 -8.58 -12.68 -8.25
C GLY A 22 -7.53 -11.58 -8.14
N LEU A 23 -7.48 -10.87 -7.03
CA LEU A 23 -6.50 -9.81 -6.80
C LEU A 23 -5.47 -10.27 -5.78
N THR A 24 -4.23 -9.81 -5.96
CA THR A 24 -3.15 -10.07 -5.02
C THR A 24 -2.91 -8.82 -4.20
N TYR A 25 -2.98 -8.96 -2.89
CA TYR A 25 -2.82 -7.85 -1.96
C TYR A 25 -1.50 -7.96 -1.21
N TYR A 26 -0.83 -6.82 -1.04
CA TYR A 26 0.34 -6.67 -0.18
C TYR A 26 -0.02 -5.61 0.85
N GLU A 27 0.01 -5.98 2.13
CA GLU A 27 -0.52 -5.11 3.18
C GLU A 27 0.51 -4.85 4.26
N TYR A 28 0.57 -3.62 4.75
CA TYR A 28 1.44 -3.23 5.85
C TYR A 28 0.69 -2.25 6.75
N ASP A 29 1.09 -2.23 8.02
CA ASP A 29 0.46 -1.38 9.04
C ASP A 29 1.44 -0.29 9.45
N ALA A 30 1.13 0.95 9.09
CA ALA A 30 1.96 2.11 9.40
C ALA A 30 1.37 2.96 10.52
N THR A 31 0.40 2.43 11.27
CA THR A 31 -0.27 3.23 12.30
C THR A 31 0.61 3.56 13.48
N LYS A 32 1.67 2.76 13.73
CA LYS A 32 2.51 2.92 14.91
C LYS A 32 3.90 3.45 14.61
N CYS A 33 4.20 3.77 13.36
CA CYS A 33 5.51 4.30 13.03
C CYS A 33 5.42 5.81 12.76
N GLN A 34 6.56 6.46 12.79
CA GLN A 34 6.66 7.91 12.64
C GLN A 34 7.38 8.25 11.35
N PRO A 35 7.11 9.45 10.79
CA PRO A 35 7.82 9.89 9.59
C PRO A 35 9.33 9.82 9.79
N PRO A 36 10.09 9.42 8.76
CA PRO A 36 9.65 9.15 7.39
C PRO A 36 9.29 7.69 7.12
N GLU A 37 9.20 6.86 8.14
CA GLU A 37 9.02 5.41 7.98
C GLU A 37 7.78 5.03 7.17
N PRO A 38 6.59 5.67 7.38
CA PRO A 38 5.43 5.32 6.56
C PRO A 38 5.68 5.54 5.07
N MET A 39 6.34 6.66 4.72
CA MET A 39 6.62 6.97 3.33
C MET A 39 7.62 5.98 2.73
N VAL A 40 8.68 5.67 3.48
CA VAL A 40 9.71 4.76 2.99
C VAL A 40 9.09 3.39 2.68
N ASN A 41 8.27 2.86 3.58
CA ASN A 41 7.67 1.56 3.37
C ASN A 41 6.64 1.57 2.24
N THR A 42 5.91 2.66 2.07
CA THR A 42 4.99 2.77 0.95
C THR A 42 5.75 2.75 -0.37
N MET A 43 6.82 3.54 -0.47
CA MET A 43 7.60 3.59 -1.72
C MET A 43 8.23 2.23 -2.03
N VAL A 44 8.72 1.53 -1.00
CA VAL A 44 9.24 0.18 -1.19
C VAL A 44 8.12 -0.76 -1.65
N GLY A 45 6.94 -0.65 -1.01
CA GLY A 45 5.80 -1.51 -1.33
C GLY A 45 5.29 -1.30 -2.75
N LEU A 46 5.38 -0.09 -3.28
CA LEU A 46 4.92 0.18 -4.65
C LEU A 46 5.68 -0.67 -5.67
N SER A 47 6.92 -1.05 -5.36
CA SER A 47 7.70 -1.89 -6.27
C SER A 47 7.13 -3.31 -6.39
N LEU A 48 6.23 -3.70 -5.50
CA LEU A 48 5.59 -5.01 -5.56
C LEU A 48 4.47 -5.06 -6.60
N LEU A 49 4.01 -3.91 -7.06
CA LEU A 49 2.93 -3.84 -8.05
C LEU A 49 3.50 -4.13 -9.43
N LYS A 50 3.22 -5.32 -9.96
CA LYS A 50 3.75 -5.78 -11.25
C LYS A 50 2.71 -5.79 -12.35
N ASN A 51 1.43 -5.93 -11.99
CA ASN A 51 0.37 -5.99 -13.00
C ASN A 51 -0.92 -5.41 -12.43
N LYS A 52 -1.96 -5.36 -13.27
CA LYS A 52 -3.23 -4.74 -12.92
C LYS A 52 -3.99 -5.43 -11.80
N ASN A 53 -3.61 -6.67 -11.47
CA ASN A 53 -4.30 -7.42 -10.41
C ASN A 53 -3.63 -7.27 -9.06
N ASP A 54 -2.55 -6.51 -8.98
CA ASP A 54 -1.84 -6.30 -7.72
C ASP A 54 -2.38 -5.07 -7.00
N ARG A 55 -2.42 -5.17 -5.68
CA ARG A 55 -2.85 -4.06 -4.82
C ARG A 55 -1.87 -3.92 -3.65
N LEU A 56 -1.54 -2.68 -3.33
CA LEU A 56 -0.77 -2.39 -2.11
C LEU A 56 -1.71 -1.71 -1.14
N VAL A 57 -1.79 -2.22 0.09
CA VAL A 57 -2.68 -1.68 1.10
C VAL A 57 -1.87 -1.23 2.29
N GLY A 58 -1.98 0.05 2.63
CA GLY A 58 -1.35 0.59 3.84
C GLY A 58 -2.41 1.08 4.81
N ILE A 59 -2.19 0.82 6.11
CA ILE A 59 -3.06 1.33 7.16
C ILE A 59 -2.29 2.47 7.83
N PHE A 60 -2.90 3.66 7.90
CA PHE A 60 -2.25 4.87 8.40
C PHE A 60 -3.06 5.50 9.52
N PHE A 61 -2.36 6.09 10.49
CA PHE A 61 -3.01 6.79 11.59
C PHE A 61 -3.71 8.06 11.10
N HIS A 62 -3.12 8.75 10.12
CA HIS A 62 -3.70 9.91 9.45
C HIS A 62 -3.69 9.66 7.95
N GLU A 63 -4.62 10.30 7.22
CA GLU A 63 -4.58 10.18 5.78
C GLU A 63 -3.27 10.82 5.28
N PRO A 64 -2.46 10.07 4.49
CA PRO A 64 -1.09 10.51 4.18
C PRO A 64 -1.04 11.46 2.98
N PHE A 65 -1.63 12.65 3.10
CA PHE A 65 -1.67 13.60 2.00
C PHE A 65 -0.29 13.93 1.40
N PRO A 66 0.75 14.17 2.22
CA PRO A 66 2.07 14.45 1.63
C PRO A 66 2.61 13.31 0.78
N LEU A 67 2.24 12.08 1.11
CA LEU A 67 2.66 10.91 0.36
C LEU A 67 2.09 10.93 -1.06
N TYR A 68 0.85 11.39 -1.22
CA TYR A 68 0.18 11.38 -2.51
C TYR A 68 0.94 12.20 -3.54
N GLN A 69 1.64 13.25 -3.11
CA GLN A 69 2.40 14.10 -4.02
C GLN A 69 3.69 13.45 -4.49
N ARG A 70 4.10 12.37 -3.84
CA ARG A 70 5.34 11.66 -4.16
C ARG A 70 5.12 10.42 -4.98
N ILE A 71 3.86 9.99 -5.13
CA ILE A 71 3.53 8.78 -5.85
C ILE A 71 3.59 9.04 -7.36
N PRO A 72 4.21 8.12 -8.16
CA PRO A 72 4.24 8.29 -9.60
C PRO A 72 2.84 8.37 -10.20
N LEU A 73 2.69 9.09 -11.31
CA LEU A 73 1.40 9.23 -11.99
C LEU A 73 0.85 7.90 -12.50
N THR A 74 1.68 6.88 -12.60
CA THR A 74 1.26 5.54 -13.01
C THR A 74 0.56 4.78 -11.90
N ILE A 75 0.49 5.36 -10.71
CA ILE A 75 -0.15 4.73 -9.54
C ILE A 75 -1.36 5.58 -9.14
N VAL A 76 -2.50 4.93 -8.93
CA VAL A 76 -3.68 5.58 -8.37
C VAL A 76 -3.96 5.01 -6.99
N HIS A 77 -4.68 5.77 -6.19
CA HIS A 77 -4.97 5.36 -4.82
C HIS A 77 -6.43 5.60 -4.47
N GLU A 78 -6.89 4.87 -3.46
CA GLU A 78 -8.24 5.04 -2.92
C GLU A 78 -8.12 4.99 -1.40
N ALA A 79 -8.73 5.98 -0.73
CA ALA A 79 -8.65 6.09 0.73
C ALA A 79 -10.00 5.74 1.34
N LYS A 80 -9.97 5.01 2.46
CA LYS A 80 -11.16 4.66 3.21
C LYS A 80 -10.88 4.86 4.69
N GLU A 81 -11.71 5.65 5.36
CA GLU A 81 -11.61 5.82 6.80
C GLU A 81 -12.27 4.62 7.47
N LEU A 82 -11.55 4.01 8.42
CA LEU A 82 -12.02 2.85 9.16
C LEU A 82 -12.76 3.29 10.41
N GLU A 83 -13.53 2.37 11.01
CA GLU A 83 -14.25 2.68 12.23
C GLU A 83 -13.32 3.10 13.37
N SER A 84 -12.09 2.60 13.34
CA SER A 84 -11.08 2.97 14.36
C SER A 84 -10.60 4.41 14.22
N GLY A 85 -10.91 5.07 13.09
CA GLY A 85 -10.35 6.38 12.79
C GLY A 85 -9.09 6.31 11.95
N ASP A 86 -8.53 5.12 11.77
CA ASP A 86 -7.37 4.94 10.90
C ASP A 86 -7.82 4.96 9.43
N PHE A 87 -6.86 5.08 8.52
CA PHE A 87 -7.14 5.14 7.09
C PHE A 87 -6.52 3.95 6.37
N ARG A 88 -7.33 3.30 5.54
CA ARG A 88 -6.88 2.21 4.68
C ARG A 88 -6.72 2.77 3.28
N ILE A 89 -5.48 2.79 2.80
CA ILE A 89 -5.17 3.33 1.48
C ILE A 89 -4.79 2.17 0.57
N THR A 90 -5.47 2.06 -0.57
CA THR A 90 -5.21 1.01 -1.55
C THR A 90 -4.58 1.65 -2.78
N PHE A 91 -3.40 1.16 -3.17
CA PHE A 91 -2.67 1.64 -4.34
C PHE A 91 -2.71 0.58 -5.43
N LYS A 92 -2.81 1.02 -6.68
CA LYS A 92 -2.76 0.10 -7.82
C LYS A 92 -2.19 0.83 -9.04
N LEU A 93 -1.75 0.05 -10.01
CA LEU A 93 -1.31 0.61 -11.28
C LEU A 93 -2.51 1.19 -12.01
N ASP A 94 -2.31 2.37 -12.59
CA ASP A 94 -3.36 3.04 -13.35
C ASP A 94 -3.37 2.47 -14.78
N ASN A 95 -4.35 1.61 -15.07
CA ASN A 95 -4.44 0.95 -16.36
C ASN A 95 -4.70 1.94 -17.50
N ASN A 96 -5.21 3.12 -17.20
CA ASN A 96 -5.48 4.12 -18.23
C ASN A 96 -4.20 4.81 -18.71
N GLN A 97 -3.10 4.64 -17.97
CA GLN A 97 -1.80 5.20 -18.32
C GLN A 97 -0.95 4.23 -19.14
N ILE A 98 -1.39 2.97 -19.22
CA ILE A 98 -0.66 1.92 -19.92
C ILE A 98 -1.25 1.81 -21.32
N VAL A 99 -0.53 2.26 -22.31
CA VAL A 99 -0.99 2.26 -23.69
C VAL A 99 -0.18 1.25 -24.48
#